data_fddbd5a285f2a2eb7515aeebfbdf6f8f
#
_entry.id   fddbd5a285f2a2eb7515aeebfbdf6f8f
#
_cell.length_a   1.000
_cell.length_b   1.000
_cell.length_c   1.000
_cell.angle_alpha   90.00
_cell.angle_beta   90.00
_cell.angle_gamma   90.00
#
_symmetry.space_group_name_H-M   'P 1'
#
loop_
_entity.id
_entity.type
_entity.pdbx_description
1 polymer ?
#
loop_
_entity_poly.entity_id
_entity_poly.type
_entity_poly.pdbx_seq_one_letter_code
_entity_poly.pdbx_strand_id
1 'polypeptide(L)'
;MKITKIFTFDSAHRLPWHKGKCFTLHGHTYKLEVTVEGPLNKDGIVVDFGDLKKVVKKEILDKYDHKYLNKFFDNPTAELMVKEFHKF
;
A
#
# COMPACT_ATOMS: atom_id res chain seq x y z
N MET A 1 -17.57 -12.10 -7.12
CA MET A 1 -17.47 -10.73 -7.62
C MET A 1 -16.24 -10.04 -7.04
N LYS A 2 -15.54 -9.23 -7.83
CA LYS A 2 -14.36 -8.49 -7.41
C LYS A 2 -14.63 -7.00 -7.52
N ILE A 3 -14.15 -6.25 -6.53
CA ILE A 3 -14.11 -4.78 -6.58
C ILE A 3 -12.70 -4.31 -6.33
N THR A 4 -12.32 -3.22 -6.98
CA THR A 4 -10.99 -2.63 -6.80
C THR A 4 -11.15 -1.17 -6.43
N LYS A 5 -10.41 -0.75 -5.42
CA LYS A 5 -10.30 0.66 -5.02
C LYS A 5 -8.85 1.09 -5.03
N ILE A 6 -8.62 2.33 -5.46
CA ILE A 6 -7.27 2.89 -5.60
C ILE A 6 -7.04 3.91 -4.49
N PHE A 7 -5.87 3.81 -3.85
CA PHE A 7 -5.39 4.74 -2.84
C PHE A 7 -4.02 5.26 -3.25
N THR A 8 -3.66 6.44 -2.78
CA THR A 8 -2.32 6.97 -3.00
C THR A 8 -1.70 7.36 -1.66
N PHE A 9 -0.38 7.25 -1.57
CA PHE A 9 0.38 7.79 -0.47
C PHE A 9 1.78 8.19 -0.95
N ASP A 10 2.40 9.12 -0.24
CA ASP A 10 3.72 9.63 -0.55
C ASP A 10 4.70 9.15 0.50
N SER A 11 5.83 8.62 0.07
CA SER A 11 6.89 8.19 0.99
C SER A 11 8.24 8.24 0.32
N ALA A 12 9.27 8.27 1.15
CA ALA A 12 10.64 8.24 0.69
C ALA A 12 11.29 6.89 0.99
N HIS A 13 12.20 6.48 0.13
CA HIS A 13 13.01 5.30 0.36
C HIS A 13 14.38 5.42 -0.29
N ARG A 14 15.21 4.47 0.04
CA ARG A 14 16.55 4.32 -0.48
C ARG A 14 16.82 2.83 -0.69
N LEU A 15 17.47 2.49 -1.81
CA LEU A 15 17.89 1.12 -2.10
C LEU A 15 19.42 1.04 -2.11
N PRO A 16 20.06 0.76 -0.97
CA PRO A 16 21.53 0.85 -0.84
C PRO A 16 22.31 -0.09 -1.76
N TRP A 17 21.67 -1.18 -2.21
CA TRP A 17 22.27 -2.14 -3.14
C TRP A 17 22.18 -1.69 -4.61
N HIS A 18 21.35 -0.68 -4.91
CA HIS A 18 21.12 -0.25 -6.28
C HIS A 18 22.28 0.61 -6.78
N LYS A 19 22.71 0.38 -8.03
CA LYS A 19 23.86 1.08 -8.62
C LYS A 19 23.48 2.38 -9.33
N GLY A 20 22.20 2.69 -9.45
CA GLY A 20 21.70 3.89 -10.13
C GLY A 20 21.09 4.88 -9.15
N LYS A 21 20.13 5.67 -9.65
CA LYS A 21 19.49 6.74 -8.87
C LYS A 21 18.81 6.26 -7.59
N CYS A 22 18.35 5.01 -7.54
CA CYS A 22 17.67 4.45 -6.37
C CYS A 22 18.59 4.25 -5.17
N PHE A 23 19.90 4.35 -5.35
CA PHE A 23 20.85 4.33 -4.23
C PHE A 23 20.65 5.52 -3.30
N THR A 24 20.30 6.68 -3.84
CA THR A 24 20.10 7.90 -3.04
C THR A 24 18.67 7.97 -2.52
N LEU A 25 18.50 8.70 -1.41
CA LEU A 25 17.18 8.96 -0.85
C LEU A 25 16.33 9.73 -1.88
N HIS A 26 15.15 9.22 -2.14
CA HIS A 26 14.19 9.85 -3.05
C HIS A 26 12.76 9.54 -2.63
N GLY A 27 11.83 10.36 -3.10
CA GLY A 27 10.42 10.19 -2.80
C GLY A 27 9.62 9.74 -4.00
N HIS A 28 8.51 9.07 -3.72
CA HIS A 28 7.54 8.64 -4.70
C HIS A 28 6.12 8.88 -4.21
N THR A 29 5.21 9.08 -5.15
CA THR A 29 3.79 8.88 -4.89
C THR A 29 3.47 7.44 -5.27
N TYR A 30 3.05 6.66 -4.28
CA TYR A 30 2.67 5.26 -4.47
C TYR A 30 1.19 5.18 -4.77
N LYS A 31 0.84 4.35 -5.74
CA LYS A 31 -0.54 4.00 -6.05
C LYS A 31 -0.80 2.60 -5.56
N LEU A 32 -1.73 2.47 -4.62
CA LEU A 32 -2.10 1.19 -4.04
C LEU A 32 -3.46 0.77 -4.58
N GLU A 33 -3.50 -0.33 -5.29
CA GLU A 33 -4.74 -0.95 -5.75
C GLU A 33 -5.11 -2.09 -4.81
N VAL A 34 -6.29 -1.99 -4.21
CA VAL A 34 -6.81 -3.03 -3.31
C VAL A 34 -8.01 -3.67 -3.96
N THR A 35 -7.92 -4.96 -4.22
CA THR A 35 -8.99 -5.76 -4.79
C THR A 35 -9.55 -6.70 -3.72
N VAL A 36 -10.85 -6.67 -3.55
CA VAL A 36 -11.59 -7.55 -2.63
C VAL A 36 -12.50 -8.44 -3.46
N GLU A 37 -12.47 -9.72 -3.18
CA GLU A 37 -13.31 -10.72 -3.85
C GLU A 37 -14.23 -11.39 -2.83
N GLY A 38 -15.48 -11.56 -3.20
CA GLY A 38 -16.45 -12.26 -2.38
C GLY A 38 -17.85 -12.24 -3.00
N PRO A 39 -18.82 -12.90 -2.34
CA PRO A 39 -20.21 -12.85 -2.76
C PRO A 39 -20.82 -11.47 -2.44
N LEU A 40 -21.87 -11.12 -3.17
CA LEU A 40 -22.68 -9.96 -2.81
C LEU A 40 -23.42 -10.25 -1.50
N ASN A 41 -23.47 -9.26 -0.61
CA ASN A 41 -24.29 -9.34 0.59
C ASN A 41 -25.76 -9.02 0.25
N LYS A 42 -26.62 -8.99 1.28
CA LYS A 42 -28.05 -8.71 1.12
C LYS A 42 -28.34 -7.32 0.52
N ASP A 43 -27.39 -6.39 0.65
CA ASP A 43 -27.51 -5.02 0.12
C ASP A 43 -26.94 -4.88 -1.29
N GLY A 44 -26.45 -5.98 -1.88
CA GLY A 44 -25.92 -6.00 -3.24
C GLY A 44 -24.48 -5.51 -3.37
N ILE A 45 -23.71 -5.54 -2.30
CA ILE A 45 -22.30 -5.11 -2.30
C ILE A 45 -21.40 -6.22 -1.74
N VAL A 46 -20.14 -6.23 -2.18
CA VAL A 46 -19.10 -7.13 -1.63
C VAL A 46 -18.62 -6.62 -0.29
N VAL A 47 -18.35 -5.31 -0.21
CA VAL A 47 -17.92 -4.61 0.99
C VAL A 47 -18.29 -3.14 0.84
N ASP A 48 -18.57 -2.48 1.94
CA ASP A 48 -18.76 -1.03 1.93
C ASP A 48 -17.43 -0.31 1.70
N PHE A 49 -17.38 0.60 0.73
CA PHE A 49 -16.16 1.33 0.40
C PHE A 49 -15.65 2.18 1.58
N GLY A 50 -16.54 2.69 2.41
CA GLY A 50 -16.15 3.44 3.60
C GLY A 50 -15.44 2.57 4.61
N ASP A 51 -15.90 1.34 4.80
CA ASP A 51 -15.28 0.38 5.70
C ASP A 51 -13.92 -0.07 5.15
N LEU A 52 -13.83 -0.34 3.86
CA LEU A 52 -12.58 -0.68 3.19
C LEU A 52 -11.56 0.44 3.35
N LYS A 53 -11.97 1.68 3.14
CA LYS A 53 -11.11 2.86 3.29
C LYS A 53 -10.58 2.99 4.72
N LYS A 54 -11.41 2.75 5.73
CA LYS A 54 -10.99 2.81 7.13
C LYS A 54 -9.90 1.78 7.44
N VAL A 55 -10.06 0.55 6.96
CA VAL A 55 -9.08 -0.51 7.18
C VAL A 55 -7.77 -0.19 6.48
N VAL A 56 -7.81 0.20 5.22
CA VAL A 56 -6.61 0.54 4.45
C VAL A 56 -5.89 1.74 5.07
N LYS A 57 -6.63 2.77 5.47
CA LYS A 57 -6.06 3.94 6.13
C LYS A 57 -5.32 3.55 7.41
N LYS A 58 -5.96 2.77 8.29
CA LYS A 58 -5.39 2.35 9.57
C LYS A 58 -4.18 1.45 9.38
N GLU A 59 -4.27 0.45 8.51
CA GLU A 59 -3.26 -0.60 8.41
C GLU A 59 -2.10 -0.25 7.48
N ILE A 60 -2.31 0.63 6.53
CA ILE A 60 -1.30 0.97 5.50
C ILE A 60 -1.00 2.45 5.47
N LEU A 61 -1.99 3.30 5.19
CA LEU A 61 -1.75 4.72 4.94
C LEU A 61 -1.18 5.44 6.16
N ASP A 62 -1.74 5.22 7.34
CA ASP A 62 -1.28 5.89 8.56
C ASP A 62 0.12 5.44 8.97
N LYS A 63 0.53 4.23 8.58
CA LYS A 63 1.86 3.70 8.88
C LYS A 63 2.93 4.20 7.93
N TYR A 64 2.60 4.35 6.65
CA TYR A 64 3.61 4.52 5.60
C TYR A 64 3.52 5.84 4.85
N ASP A 65 2.40 6.56 4.94
CA ASP A 65 2.25 7.86 4.27
C ASP A 65 3.14 8.91 4.92
N HIS A 66 3.88 9.66 4.10
CA HIS A 66 4.82 10.68 4.53
C HIS A 66 5.90 10.16 5.49
N LYS A 67 6.37 8.93 5.25
CA LYS A 67 7.38 8.28 6.08
C LYS A 67 8.64 7.95 5.28
N TYR A 68 9.69 7.64 6.02
CA TYR A 68 10.90 7.05 5.46
C TYR A 68 10.78 5.53 5.55
N LEU A 69 10.57 4.88 4.42
CA LEU A 69 10.21 3.45 4.39
C LEU A 69 11.32 2.54 4.92
N ASN A 70 12.58 2.97 4.85
CA ASN A 70 13.69 2.18 5.38
C ASN A 70 13.65 2.01 6.91
N LYS A 71 12.80 2.75 7.61
CA LYS A 71 12.55 2.51 9.03
C LYS A 71 11.70 1.27 9.30
N PHE A 72 10.89 0.85 8.31
CA PHE A 72 9.96 -0.26 8.44
C PHE A 72 10.40 -1.49 7.66
N PHE A 73 11.20 -1.30 6.62
CA PHE A 73 11.66 -2.36 5.74
C PHE A 73 13.17 -2.24 5.57
N ASP A 74 13.87 -3.37 5.70
CA ASP A 74 15.32 -3.40 5.42
C ASP A 74 15.58 -3.14 3.93
N ASN A 75 14.69 -3.61 3.08
CA ASN A 75 14.77 -3.45 1.64
C ASN A 75 13.40 -3.03 1.09
N PRO A 76 13.08 -1.72 1.07
CA PRO A 76 11.76 -1.23 0.74
C PRO A 76 11.50 -1.19 -0.77
N THR A 77 11.62 -2.31 -1.44
CA THR A 77 11.19 -2.45 -2.83
C THR A 77 9.66 -2.54 -2.90
N ALA A 78 9.08 -2.14 -4.02
CA ALA A 78 7.63 -2.25 -4.21
C ALA A 78 7.15 -3.69 -4.03
N GLU A 79 7.92 -4.66 -4.51
CA GLU A 79 7.59 -6.07 -4.43
C GLU A 79 7.49 -6.56 -2.99
N LEU A 80 8.45 -6.21 -2.13
CA LEU A 80 8.46 -6.62 -0.73
C LEU A 80 7.39 -5.86 0.09
N MET A 81 7.12 -4.63 -0.26
CA MET A 81 6.06 -3.85 0.38
C MET A 81 4.69 -4.46 0.09
N VAL A 82 4.42 -4.84 -1.15
CA VAL A 82 3.16 -5.50 -1.53
C VAL A 82 2.99 -6.81 -0.76
N LYS A 83 4.07 -7.58 -0.64
CA LYS A 83 4.05 -8.84 0.13
C LYS A 83 3.63 -8.59 1.58
N GLU A 84 4.14 -7.55 2.21
CA GLU A 84 3.78 -7.18 3.58
C GLU A 84 2.33 -6.71 3.67
N PHE A 85 1.89 -5.85 2.75
CA PHE A 85 0.53 -5.32 2.74
C PHE A 85 -0.51 -6.43 2.55
N HIS A 86 -0.17 -7.47 1.83
CA HIS A 86 -1.08 -8.58 1.55
C HIS A 86 -1.44 -9.40 2.79
N LYS A 87 -0.78 -9.18 3.91
CA LYS A 87 -1.10 -9.84 5.19
C LYS A 87 -2.35 -9.28 5.87
N PHE A 88 -2.82 -8.14 5.44
CA PHE A 88 -3.99 -7.48 6.05
C PHE A 88 -5.31 -7.83 5.37
#